data_c418654ac271e3b444ee34391e4ed210
#
_entry.id   c418654ac271e3b444ee34391e4ed210
#
_cell.length_a   1.000
_cell.length_b   1.000
_cell.length_c   1.000
_cell.angle_alpha   90.00
_cell.angle_beta   90.00
_cell.angle_gamma   90.00
#
_symmetry.space_group_name_H-M   'P 1'
#
loop_
_entity.id
_entity.type
_entity.pdbx_description
1 polymer ?
#
loop_
_entity_poly.entity_id
_entity_poly.type
_entity_poly.pdbx_seq_one_letter_code
_entity_poly.pdbx_strand_id
1 'polypeptide(L)'
;MAFGLRKGWFRLALAGLLPFAGAAAEAAPAAKAARPAMWKLADKDTTVYLFGTIHLLPKGRSWRTPAMEAAIKGSDELVLEVANIDDMMAGAQAMAKLGISPGLPPIAERVPEAKRAAMRSMIAESGIPEAVYDRLETWAAALSLLGVTFKRLGLDPSLGVENQIGTPFRTSGKSVVGLETVEQQLGYFDTLSEGAQRAMLLSVVEESAETKAQFAAMLDAWTSGDLKGIARTFDDETQMSPELKSALMSKRNAAWADWLARRMEKPGTVFVAVGAGHLAGADSVQKMLRKKGLKAKRVQ
;
A
#
# COMPACT_ATOMS: atom_id res chain seq x y z
N MET A 1 47.16 -11.83 -8.53
CA MET A 1 47.30 -12.92 -7.54
C MET A 1 46.00 -13.64 -7.43
N ALA A 2 46.08 -14.90 -7.68
CA ALA A 2 44.99 -15.86 -7.86
C ALA A 2 44.52 -16.49 -6.55
N PHE A 3 43.54 -17.36 -6.71
CA PHE A 3 43.00 -18.40 -5.79
C PHE A 3 41.80 -18.00 -4.94
N GLY A 4 40.74 -18.80 -4.91
CA GLY A 4 40.57 -20.17 -5.39
C GLY A 4 39.14 -20.67 -5.21
N LEU A 5 38.76 -21.43 -6.20
CA LEU A 5 37.64 -22.35 -6.21
C LEU A 5 37.69 -23.39 -5.09
N ARG A 6 36.56 -23.72 -4.48
CA ARG A 6 36.40 -25.06 -3.88
C ARG A 6 35.10 -25.73 -4.37
N LYS A 7 35.37 -26.78 -5.17
CA LYS A 7 34.47 -27.86 -5.59
C LYS A 7 34.37 -28.91 -4.48
N GLY A 8 33.29 -29.66 -4.49
CA GLY A 8 33.28 -31.04 -3.98
C GLY A 8 32.08 -31.30 -3.06
N TRP A 9 31.34 -32.34 -3.04
CA TRP A 9 31.34 -33.61 -3.81
C TRP A 9 30.09 -34.36 -3.41
N PHE A 10 29.52 -35.09 -4.34
CA PHE A 10 28.49 -36.12 -4.19
C PHE A 10 28.89 -37.20 -3.18
N ARG A 11 27.91 -37.68 -2.37
CA ARG A 11 27.90 -39.07 -1.92
C ARG A 11 26.46 -39.57 -1.78
N LEU A 12 26.07 -40.47 -2.68
CA LEU A 12 25.02 -41.47 -2.48
C LEU A 12 25.53 -42.52 -1.51
N ALA A 13 24.70 -42.97 -0.58
CA ALA A 13 24.77 -44.33 0.00
C ALA A 13 23.36 -44.78 0.41
N LEU A 14 23.09 -45.99 0.00
CA LEU A 14 21.87 -46.77 0.08
C LEU A 14 21.56 -47.32 1.50
N ALA A 15 20.27 -47.54 1.73
CA ALA A 15 19.65 -48.66 2.46
C ALA A 15 19.60 -48.64 4.01
N GLY A 16 18.38 -48.73 4.51
CA GLY A 16 18.05 -49.16 5.90
C GLY A 16 16.58 -49.04 6.17
N LEU A 17 15.82 -50.11 5.90
CA LEU A 17 14.46 -50.32 6.41
C LEU A 17 14.50 -50.34 7.95
N LEU A 18 13.76 -49.41 8.60
CA LEU A 18 13.38 -49.52 10.01
C LEU A 18 11.95 -49.00 10.21
N PRO A 19 11.23 -49.49 11.23
CA PRO A 19 9.78 -49.53 11.28
C PRO A 19 9.16 -48.15 11.58
N PHE A 20 7.92 -47.97 11.08
CA PHE A 20 7.06 -46.83 11.41
C PHE A 20 6.89 -46.68 12.93
N ALA A 21 7.66 -45.82 13.54
CA ALA A 21 7.29 -45.17 14.78
C ALA A 21 6.52 -43.90 14.38
N GLY A 22 5.25 -43.82 14.80
CA GLY A 22 4.42 -42.64 14.54
C GLY A 22 5.08 -41.37 15.04
N ALA A 23 5.63 -40.58 14.12
CA ALA A 23 6.00 -39.22 14.43
C ALA A 23 4.70 -38.44 14.65
N ALA A 24 4.42 -38.11 15.90
CA ALA A 24 3.45 -37.05 16.20
C ALA A 24 3.81 -35.86 15.33
N ALA A 25 2.92 -35.47 14.42
CA ALA A 25 3.08 -34.26 13.66
C ALA A 25 3.16 -33.14 14.68
N GLU A 26 4.37 -32.55 14.86
CA GLU A 26 4.52 -31.31 15.60
C GLU A 26 3.60 -30.30 14.93
N ALA A 27 2.56 -29.89 15.65
CA ALA A 27 1.65 -28.87 15.18
C ALA A 27 2.49 -27.64 14.87
N ALA A 28 2.49 -27.19 13.61
CA ALA A 28 3.12 -25.95 13.22
C ALA A 28 2.71 -24.87 14.22
N PRO A 29 3.63 -24.01 14.70
CA PRO A 29 3.30 -23.00 15.69
C PRO A 29 2.09 -22.20 15.21
N ALA A 30 1.05 -22.13 16.02
CA ALA A 30 -0.20 -21.47 15.68
C ALA A 30 0.15 -20.05 15.19
N ALA A 31 -0.24 -19.74 13.96
CA ALA A 31 0.01 -18.41 13.38
C ALA A 31 -0.52 -17.37 14.37
N LYS A 32 0.34 -16.43 14.78
CA LYS A 32 -0.06 -15.35 15.70
C LYS A 32 -1.33 -14.71 15.16
N ALA A 33 -2.36 -14.62 16.01
CA ALA A 33 -3.60 -13.96 15.62
C ALA A 33 -3.32 -12.56 15.09
N ALA A 34 -3.92 -12.22 13.96
CA ALA A 34 -3.76 -10.90 13.37
C ALA A 34 -4.19 -9.81 14.34
N ARG A 35 -3.40 -8.73 14.44
CA ARG A 35 -3.68 -7.53 15.26
C ARG A 35 -3.21 -6.26 14.56
N PRO A 36 -3.72 -5.93 13.35
CA PRO A 36 -3.36 -4.69 12.70
C PRO A 36 -3.69 -3.50 13.61
N ALA A 37 -2.85 -2.47 13.56
CA ALA A 37 -2.95 -1.35 14.48
C ALA A 37 -4.22 -0.52 14.24
N MET A 38 -4.93 -0.20 15.33
CA MET A 38 -6.11 0.67 15.31
C MET A 38 -6.05 1.65 16.48
N TRP A 39 -6.50 2.89 16.24
CA TRP A 39 -6.57 3.95 17.26
C TRP A 39 -8.00 4.44 17.41
N LYS A 40 -8.28 5.00 18.57
CA LYS A 40 -9.50 5.69 18.90
C LYS A 40 -9.18 7.11 19.35
N LEU A 41 -9.80 8.09 18.72
CA LEU A 41 -9.90 9.47 19.14
C LEU A 41 -11.36 9.69 19.56
N ALA A 42 -11.60 10.20 20.77
CA ALA A 42 -12.95 10.41 21.25
C ALA A 42 -13.02 11.57 22.25
N ASP A 43 -14.15 12.24 22.27
CA ASP A 43 -14.56 13.18 23.28
C ASP A 43 -15.92 12.78 23.90
N LYS A 44 -16.74 13.74 24.32
CA LYS A 44 -18.03 13.48 25.00
C LYS A 44 -19.11 12.86 24.11
N ASP A 45 -19.12 13.18 22.80
CA ASP A 45 -20.20 12.82 21.87
C ASP A 45 -19.71 12.36 20.48
N THR A 46 -18.38 12.38 20.26
CA THR A 46 -17.76 11.99 19.01
C THR A 46 -16.75 10.88 19.21
N THR A 47 -16.75 9.90 18.34
CA THR A 47 -15.72 8.85 18.27
C THR A 47 -15.21 8.69 16.85
N VAL A 48 -13.90 8.71 16.69
CA VAL A 48 -13.21 8.40 15.42
C VAL A 48 -12.27 7.22 15.65
N TYR A 49 -12.48 6.14 14.91
CA TYR A 49 -11.53 5.06 14.79
C TYR A 49 -10.60 5.34 13.61
N LEU A 50 -9.30 5.20 13.79
CA LEU A 50 -8.30 5.29 12.73
C LEU A 50 -7.70 3.91 12.49
N PHE A 51 -7.73 3.44 11.28
CA PHE A 51 -7.26 2.12 10.89
C PHE A 51 -6.37 2.20 9.66
N GLY A 52 -5.21 1.52 9.72
CA GLY A 52 -4.29 1.43 8.59
C GLY A 52 -4.63 0.27 7.67
N THR A 53 -4.77 0.54 6.38
CA THR A 53 -5.16 -0.43 5.35
C THR A 53 -3.98 -0.84 4.48
N ILE A 54 -4.17 -1.93 3.74
CA ILE A 54 -3.34 -2.37 2.63
C ILE A 54 -4.24 -2.52 1.40
N HIS A 55 -3.91 -1.79 0.34
CA HIS A 55 -4.72 -1.70 -0.89
C HIS A 55 -4.80 -3.02 -1.66
N LEU A 56 -3.81 -3.89 -1.50
CA LEU A 56 -3.63 -5.13 -2.25
C LEU A 56 -3.27 -6.25 -1.30
N LEU A 57 -4.09 -7.29 -1.22
CA LEU A 57 -3.82 -8.44 -0.38
C LEU A 57 -3.68 -9.73 -1.20
N PRO A 58 -2.80 -10.65 -0.80
CA PRO A 58 -2.81 -12.00 -1.33
C PRO A 58 -4.05 -12.75 -0.81
N LYS A 59 -4.50 -13.73 -1.59
CA LYS A 59 -5.63 -14.60 -1.18
C LYS A 59 -5.35 -15.28 0.16
N GLY A 60 -6.39 -15.41 1.00
CA GLY A 60 -6.34 -16.17 2.24
C GLY A 60 -5.67 -15.47 3.43
N ARG A 61 -5.26 -14.20 3.30
CA ARG A 61 -4.69 -13.44 4.43
C ARG A 61 -5.79 -13.02 5.41
N SER A 62 -5.78 -13.61 6.60
CA SER A 62 -6.65 -13.18 7.69
C SER A 62 -6.09 -11.93 8.39
N TRP A 63 -6.95 -10.93 8.61
CA TRP A 63 -6.57 -9.67 9.25
C TRP A 63 -7.65 -9.08 10.15
N ARG A 64 -8.90 -9.54 10.01
CA ARG A 64 -10.04 -9.04 10.79
C ARG A 64 -9.97 -9.53 12.24
N THR A 65 -10.33 -8.65 13.17
CA THR A 65 -10.36 -8.95 14.60
C THR A 65 -11.72 -8.58 15.19
N PRO A 66 -12.16 -9.21 16.31
CA PRO A 66 -13.41 -8.84 16.96
C PRO A 66 -13.52 -7.36 17.33
N ALA A 67 -12.40 -6.75 17.78
CA ALA A 67 -12.38 -5.32 18.11
C ALA A 67 -12.63 -4.43 16.90
N MET A 68 -12.05 -4.78 15.76
CA MET A 68 -12.26 -4.09 14.49
C MET A 68 -13.69 -4.24 13.99
N GLU A 69 -14.23 -5.47 14.00
CA GLU A 69 -15.62 -5.73 13.60
C GLU A 69 -16.62 -4.93 14.46
N ALA A 70 -16.36 -4.86 15.77
CA ALA A 70 -17.18 -4.03 16.66
C ALA A 70 -17.10 -2.54 16.30
N ALA A 71 -15.90 -2.04 16.00
CA ALA A 71 -15.70 -0.65 15.59
C ALA A 71 -16.39 -0.33 14.25
N ILE A 72 -16.26 -1.21 13.25
CA ILE A 72 -16.92 -1.09 11.93
C ILE A 72 -18.44 -1.08 12.11
N LYS A 73 -18.98 -2.06 12.84
CA LYS A 73 -20.43 -2.18 13.08
C LYS A 73 -20.99 -0.98 13.84
N GLY A 74 -20.27 -0.49 14.83
CA GLY A 74 -20.65 0.65 15.68
C GLY A 74 -20.48 2.03 15.04
N SER A 75 -19.90 2.11 13.84
CA SER A 75 -19.69 3.39 13.16
C SER A 75 -20.87 3.74 12.25
N ASP A 76 -21.21 5.04 12.21
CA ASP A 76 -22.29 5.59 11.41
C ASP A 76 -21.83 5.87 9.98
N GLU A 77 -20.54 6.16 9.81
CA GLU A 77 -19.92 6.59 8.56
C GLU A 77 -18.55 5.93 8.38
N LEU A 78 -18.22 5.60 7.13
CA LEU A 78 -16.88 5.19 6.70
C LEU A 78 -16.22 6.33 5.96
N VAL A 79 -14.98 6.63 6.31
CA VAL A 79 -14.12 7.60 5.62
C VAL A 79 -12.92 6.86 5.05
N LEU A 80 -12.75 6.93 3.74
CA LEU A 80 -11.63 6.36 3.00
C LEU A 80 -10.72 7.48 2.47
N GLU A 81 -9.57 7.14 1.93
CA GLU A 81 -8.78 8.11 1.15
C GLU A 81 -9.61 8.61 -0.03
N VAL A 82 -10.16 7.68 -0.82
CA VAL A 82 -11.07 7.96 -1.92
C VAL A 82 -12.31 7.09 -1.76
N ALA A 83 -13.50 7.69 -1.72
CA ALA A 83 -14.75 6.98 -1.44
C ALA A 83 -15.12 5.93 -2.49
N ASN A 84 -14.89 6.26 -3.76
CA ASN A 84 -15.29 5.49 -4.93
C ASN A 84 -14.06 5.05 -5.72
N ILE A 85 -13.14 4.35 -5.06
CA ILE A 85 -11.91 3.85 -5.72
C ILE A 85 -12.24 2.87 -6.87
N ASP A 86 -13.41 2.23 -6.83
CA ASP A 86 -13.91 1.31 -7.85
C ASP A 86 -14.65 2.03 -8.99
N ASP A 87 -14.78 3.36 -8.94
CA ASP A 87 -15.37 4.15 -10.03
C ASP A 87 -14.37 4.25 -11.19
N MET A 88 -14.42 3.24 -12.05
CA MET A 88 -13.56 3.15 -13.24
C MET A 88 -13.72 4.36 -14.17
N MET A 89 -14.92 4.97 -14.21
CA MET A 89 -15.17 6.14 -15.05
C MET A 89 -14.46 7.38 -14.51
N ALA A 90 -14.57 7.64 -13.21
CA ALA A 90 -13.86 8.76 -12.55
C ALA A 90 -12.34 8.57 -12.67
N GLY A 91 -11.84 7.34 -12.48
CA GLY A 91 -10.43 7.01 -12.67
C GLY A 91 -9.95 7.25 -14.11
N ALA A 92 -10.71 6.79 -15.10
CA ALA A 92 -10.37 6.97 -16.51
C ALA A 92 -10.40 8.45 -16.92
N GLN A 93 -11.38 9.23 -16.44
CA GLN A 93 -11.47 10.67 -16.71
C GLN A 93 -10.28 11.43 -16.09
N ALA A 94 -9.94 11.15 -14.84
CA ALA A 94 -8.81 11.76 -14.18
C ALA A 94 -7.48 11.40 -14.87
N MET A 95 -7.31 10.13 -15.27
CA MET A 95 -6.15 9.68 -16.04
C MET A 95 -6.08 10.33 -17.42
N ALA A 96 -7.20 10.48 -18.13
CA ALA A 96 -7.23 11.15 -19.43
C ALA A 96 -6.89 12.65 -19.32
N LYS A 97 -7.25 13.27 -18.19
CA LYS A 97 -6.99 14.69 -17.92
C LYS A 97 -5.56 14.98 -17.49
N LEU A 98 -5.01 14.15 -16.61
CA LEU A 98 -3.72 14.39 -15.93
C LEU A 98 -2.60 13.50 -16.47
N GLY A 99 -2.93 12.31 -16.95
CA GLY A 99 -1.94 11.28 -17.28
C GLY A 99 -1.45 11.28 -18.72
N ILE A 100 -1.83 12.27 -19.54
CA ILE A 100 -1.47 12.33 -20.97
C ILE A 100 -0.88 13.70 -21.28
N SER A 101 0.37 13.73 -21.76
CA SER A 101 1.03 14.93 -22.26
C SER A 101 1.70 14.70 -23.59
N PRO A 102 1.56 15.65 -24.55
CA PRO A 102 2.32 15.63 -25.77
C PRO A 102 3.78 16.07 -25.56
N GLY A 103 4.69 15.54 -26.38
CA GLY A 103 6.07 16.03 -26.46
C GLY A 103 7.04 15.45 -25.45
N LEU A 104 6.62 14.48 -24.63
CA LEU A 104 7.55 13.73 -23.80
C LEU A 104 8.43 12.80 -24.65
N PRO A 105 9.68 12.51 -24.24
CA PRO A 105 10.50 11.50 -24.88
C PRO A 105 9.81 10.12 -24.90
N PRO A 106 10.15 9.22 -25.84
CA PRO A 106 9.70 7.84 -25.78
C PRO A 106 9.92 7.22 -24.41
N ILE A 107 8.99 6.41 -23.95
CA ILE A 107 9.01 5.87 -22.58
C ILE A 107 10.31 5.15 -22.23
N ALA A 108 10.90 4.44 -23.21
CA ALA A 108 12.18 3.75 -23.03
C ALA A 108 13.36 4.71 -22.80
N GLU A 109 13.26 5.98 -23.21
CA GLU A 109 14.30 6.98 -22.98
C GLU A 109 14.17 7.71 -21.64
N ARG A 110 13.07 7.47 -20.91
CA ARG A 110 12.85 8.05 -19.58
C ARG A 110 13.52 7.24 -18.47
N VAL A 111 14.16 6.13 -18.81
CA VAL A 111 15.00 5.32 -17.91
C VAL A 111 16.43 5.22 -18.46
N PRO A 112 17.44 4.94 -17.60
CA PRO A 112 18.81 4.71 -18.05
C PRO A 112 18.88 3.58 -19.10
N GLU A 113 19.82 3.69 -20.05
CA GLU A 113 19.97 2.74 -21.16
C GLU A 113 20.04 1.28 -20.68
N ALA A 114 20.76 1.02 -19.61
CA ALA A 114 20.90 -0.31 -19.01
C ALA A 114 19.57 -0.92 -18.52
N LYS A 115 18.52 -0.10 -18.36
CA LYS A 115 17.19 -0.51 -17.88
C LYS A 115 16.13 -0.61 -18.99
N ARG A 116 16.44 -0.15 -20.19
CA ARG A 116 15.49 -0.14 -21.32
C ARG A 116 14.97 -1.52 -21.70
N ALA A 117 15.81 -2.55 -21.62
CA ALA A 117 15.39 -3.92 -21.89
C ALA A 117 14.38 -4.43 -20.85
N ALA A 118 14.62 -4.18 -19.57
CA ALA A 118 13.68 -4.52 -18.49
C ALA A 118 12.36 -3.76 -18.63
N MET A 119 12.41 -2.47 -18.95
CA MET A 119 11.24 -1.65 -19.24
C MET A 119 10.39 -2.26 -20.36
N ARG A 120 10.97 -2.58 -21.52
CA ARG A 120 10.24 -3.19 -22.64
C ARG A 120 9.66 -4.55 -22.29
N SER A 121 10.35 -5.34 -21.47
CA SER A 121 9.80 -6.60 -20.96
C SER A 121 8.53 -6.37 -20.13
N MET A 122 8.53 -5.39 -19.23
CA MET A 122 7.35 -5.04 -18.42
C MET A 122 6.21 -4.50 -19.29
N ILE A 123 6.51 -3.65 -20.27
CA ILE A 123 5.53 -3.15 -21.23
C ILE A 123 4.89 -4.33 -22.01
N ALA A 124 5.68 -5.27 -22.51
CA ALA A 124 5.16 -6.45 -23.19
C ALA A 124 4.25 -7.29 -22.28
N GLU A 125 4.62 -7.48 -21.00
CA GLU A 125 3.79 -8.21 -20.03
C GLU A 125 2.49 -7.47 -19.66
N SER A 126 2.48 -6.15 -19.74
CA SER A 126 1.27 -5.36 -19.47
C SER A 126 0.18 -5.60 -20.53
N GLY A 127 0.57 -6.04 -21.72
CA GLY A 127 -0.33 -6.19 -22.89
C GLY A 127 -0.72 -4.86 -23.52
N ILE A 128 -0.18 -3.73 -23.06
CA ILE A 128 -0.45 -2.39 -23.60
C ILE A 128 0.69 -2.03 -24.57
N PRO A 129 0.40 -1.57 -25.80
CA PRO A 129 1.43 -1.18 -26.77
C PRO A 129 2.35 -0.08 -26.25
N GLU A 130 3.67 -0.14 -26.56
CA GLU A 130 4.66 0.87 -26.15
C GLU A 130 4.26 2.28 -26.59
N ALA A 131 3.67 2.42 -27.78
CA ALA A 131 3.17 3.70 -28.30
C ALA A 131 2.08 4.36 -27.43
N VAL A 132 1.35 3.58 -26.62
CA VAL A 132 0.43 4.15 -25.61
C VAL A 132 1.23 4.73 -24.45
N TYR A 133 2.26 4.01 -23.97
CA TYR A 133 3.14 4.48 -22.90
C TYR A 133 3.90 5.75 -23.29
N ASP A 134 4.28 5.90 -24.55
CA ASP A 134 4.97 7.10 -25.06
C ASP A 134 4.14 8.38 -24.87
N ARG A 135 2.80 8.24 -24.85
CA ARG A 135 1.85 9.36 -24.68
C ARG A 135 1.49 9.64 -23.22
N LEU A 136 1.79 8.70 -22.32
CA LEU A 136 1.50 8.89 -20.90
C LEU A 136 2.54 9.80 -20.24
N GLU A 137 2.10 10.57 -19.27
CA GLU A 137 2.97 11.15 -18.26
C GLU A 137 3.85 10.08 -17.62
N THR A 138 5.05 10.44 -17.18
CA THR A 138 6.00 9.47 -16.63
C THR A 138 5.46 8.79 -15.39
N TRP A 139 4.75 9.54 -14.52
CA TRP A 139 4.06 8.97 -13.35
C TRP A 139 2.93 8.02 -13.73
N ALA A 140 2.17 8.35 -14.75
CA ALA A 140 1.04 7.51 -15.20
C ALA A 140 1.53 6.19 -15.79
N ALA A 141 2.62 6.24 -16.55
CA ALA A 141 3.31 5.04 -17.04
C ALA A 141 3.83 4.18 -15.88
N ALA A 142 4.44 4.79 -14.86
CA ALA A 142 4.94 4.09 -13.67
C ALA A 142 3.81 3.38 -12.92
N LEU A 143 2.68 4.05 -12.65
CA LEU A 143 1.52 3.43 -12.00
C LEU A 143 0.93 2.29 -12.83
N SER A 144 0.85 2.44 -14.16
CA SER A 144 0.38 1.39 -15.05
C SER A 144 1.29 0.15 -14.99
N LEU A 145 2.61 0.33 -15.05
CA LEU A 145 3.59 -0.76 -14.96
C LEU A 145 3.65 -1.41 -13.57
N LEU A 146 3.36 -0.66 -12.51
CA LEU A 146 3.25 -1.22 -11.16
C LEU A 146 2.17 -2.31 -11.08
N GLY A 147 1.12 -2.23 -11.92
CA GLY A 147 0.13 -3.29 -12.08
C GLY A 147 0.72 -4.63 -12.53
N VAL A 148 1.80 -4.62 -13.34
CA VAL A 148 2.53 -5.83 -13.74
C VAL A 148 3.22 -6.47 -12.52
N THR A 149 3.88 -5.65 -11.70
CA THR A 149 4.49 -6.10 -10.45
C THR A 149 3.47 -6.73 -9.52
N PHE A 150 2.32 -6.10 -9.32
CA PHE A 150 1.24 -6.64 -8.49
C PHE A 150 0.75 -8.00 -9.00
N LYS A 151 0.58 -8.14 -10.31
CA LYS A 151 0.20 -9.42 -10.93
C LYS A 151 1.25 -10.51 -10.68
N ARG A 152 2.55 -10.19 -10.84
CA ARG A 152 3.67 -11.11 -10.55
C ARG A 152 3.70 -11.55 -9.07
N LEU A 153 3.35 -10.65 -8.16
CA LEU A 153 3.26 -10.93 -6.73
C LEU A 153 1.99 -11.68 -6.34
N GLY A 154 1.06 -11.92 -7.28
CA GLY A 154 -0.23 -12.58 -7.01
C GLY A 154 -1.16 -11.76 -6.14
N LEU A 155 -1.04 -10.42 -6.19
CA LEU A 155 -1.88 -9.49 -5.44
C LEU A 155 -3.15 -9.18 -6.23
N ASP A 156 -4.26 -9.08 -5.51
CA ASP A 156 -5.58 -8.84 -6.07
C ASP A 156 -6.16 -7.55 -5.50
N PRO A 157 -6.37 -6.51 -6.32
CA PRO A 157 -6.98 -5.25 -5.85
C PRO A 157 -8.38 -5.43 -5.24
N SER A 158 -9.15 -6.42 -5.72
CA SER A 158 -10.48 -6.71 -5.17
C SER A 158 -10.44 -7.18 -3.73
N LEU A 159 -9.30 -7.69 -3.26
CA LEU A 159 -9.05 -8.14 -1.90
C LEU A 159 -8.49 -7.02 -1.01
N GLY A 160 -8.35 -5.81 -1.51
CA GLY A 160 -7.95 -4.65 -0.72
C GLY A 160 -8.81 -4.46 0.52
N VAL A 161 -8.18 -4.00 1.58
CA VAL A 161 -8.83 -3.84 2.89
C VAL A 161 -9.98 -2.84 2.79
N GLU A 162 -9.82 -1.77 2.03
CA GLU A 162 -10.83 -0.74 1.80
C GLU A 162 -12.11 -1.30 1.19
N ASN A 163 -11.97 -2.18 0.18
CA ASN A 163 -13.11 -2.84 -0.47
C ASN A 163 -13.85 -3.75 0.51
N GLN A 164 -13.09 -4.51 1.31
CA GLN A 164 -13.67 -5.40 2.31
C GLN A 164 -14.36 -4.64 3.45
N ILE A 165 -13.87 -3.47 3.85
CA ILE A 165 -14.50 -2.61 4.86
C ILE A 165 -15.69 -1.85 4.24
N GLY A 166 -15.55 -1.34 3.03
CA GLY A 166 -16.56 -0.53 2.36
C GLY A 166 -17.86 -1.28 2.08
N THR A 167 -17.78 -2.56 1.75
CA THR A 167 -18.94 -3.39 1.43
C THR A 167 -20.01 -3.39 2.55
N PRO A 168 -19.71 -3.68 3.82
CA PRO A 168 -20.70 -3.63 4.91
C PRO A 168 -21.40 -2.26 5.06
N PHE A 169 -20.67 -1.15 4.88
CA PHE A 169 -21.25 0.19 4.96
C PHE A 169 -22.23 0.42 3.82
N ARG A 170 -21.81 0.15 2.58
CA ARG A 170 -22.65 0.33 1.39
C ARG A 170 -23.91 -0.55 1.45
N THR A 171 -23.78 -1.81 1.84
CA THR A 171 -24.93 -2.74 1.92
C THR A 171 -25.91 -2.38 3.04
N SER A 172 -25.45 -1.73 4.10
CA SER A 172 -26.31 -1.24 5.19
C SER A 172 -26.84 0.19 4.96
N GLY A 173 -26.57 0.80 3.81
CA GLY A 173 -27.00 2.17 3.50
C GLY A 173 -26.28 3.26 4.30
N LYS A 174 -25.17 2.93 4.97
CA LYS A 174 -24.34 3.90 5.69
C LYS A 174 -23.49 4.71 4.73
N SER A 175 -23.20 5.95 5.12
CA SER A 175 -22.35 6.87 4.34
C SER A 175 -20.94 6.34 4.17
N VAL A 176 -20.40 6.49 2.94
CA VAL A 176 -18.98 6.27 2.61
C VAL A 176 -18.48 7.54 1.93
N VAL A 177 -17.53 8.22 2.54
CA VAL A 177 -16.96 9.48 2.03
C VAL A 177 -15.46 9.38 1.84
N GLY A 178 -14.89 10.25 0.98
CA GLY A 178 -13.45 10.34 0.74
C GLY A 178 -12.85 11.55 1.43
N LEU A 179 -11.61 11.41 1.89
CA LEU A 179 -10.77 12.52 2.29
C LEU A 179 -10.31 13.33 1.06
N GLU A 180 -10.21 12.65 -0.08
CA GLU A 180 -9.75 13.15 -1.36
C GLU A 180 -10.63 12.62 -2.50
N THR A 181 -10.59 13.28 -3.64
CA THR A 181 -11.11 12.74 -4.90
C THR A 181 -10.02 11.95 -5.63
N VAL A 182 -10.40 11.12 -6.62
CA VAL A 182 -9.45 10.43 -7.50
C VAL A 182 -8.53 11.43 -8.21
N GLU A 183 -9.10 12.54 -8.71
CA GLU A 183 -8.33 13.59 -9.40
C GLU A 183 -7.32 14.25 -8.47
N GLN A 184 -7.69 14.56 -7.22
CA GLN A 184 -6.76 15.10 -6.23
C GLN A 184 -5.62 14.11 -5.94
N GLN A 185 -5.93 12.82 -5.79
CA GLN A 185 -4.93 11.80 -5.48
C GLN A 185 -3.95 11.61 -6.65
N LEU A 186 -4.42 11.55 -7.89
CA LEU A 186 -3.56 11.49 -9.07
C LEU A 186 -2.78 12.78 -9.27
N GLY A 187 -3.35 13.94 -8.94
CA GLY A 187 -2.68 15.23 -8.98
C GLY A 187 -1.42 15.32 -8.13
N TYR A 188 -1.30 14.55 -7.05
CA TYR A 188 -0.06 14.49 -6.27
C TYR A 188 1.10 13.89 -7.05
N PHE A 189 0.84 12.98 -7.97
CA PHE A 189 1.86 12.43 -8.87
C PHE A 189 2.15 13.39 -10.02
N ASP A 190 1.11 14.00 -10.56
CA ASP A 190 1.18 14.93 -11.68
C ASP A 190 2.00 16.19 -11.35
N THR A 191 1.94 16.66 -10.10
CA THR A 191 2.69 17.82 -9.63
C THR A 191 4.16 17.54 -9.28
N LEU A 192 4.61 16.29 -9.36
CA LEU A 192 6.02 15.94 -9.15
C LEU A 192 6.89 16.47 -10.29
N SER A 193 8.12 16.84 -9.97
CA SER A 193 9.12 17.11 -11.00
C SER A 193 9.34 15.88 -11.88
N GLU A 194 9.65 16.10 -13.17
CA GLU A 194 9.96 15.00 -14.10
C GLU A 194 11.10 14.11 -13.56
N GLY A 195 12.06 14.69 -12.84
CA GLY A 195 13.12 13.94 -12.17
C GLY A 195 12.58 12.95 -11.12
N ALA A 196 11.62 13.38 -10.29
CA ALA A 196 10.98 12.54 -9.29
C ALA A 196 10.08 11.46 -9.96
N GLN A 197 9.37 11.83 -11.02
CA GLN A 197 8.55 10.86 -11.79
C GLN A 197 9.44 9.79 -12.44
N ARG A 198 10.59 10.15 -13.02
CA ARG A 198 11.56 9.19 -13.59
C ARG A 198 12.19 8.31 -12.53
N ALA A 199 12.50 8.84 -11.36
CA ALA A 199 12.99 8.03 -10.25
C ALA A 199 11.93 6.99 -9.81
N MET A 200 10.66 7.39 -9.74
CA MET A 200 9.55 6.47 -9.48
C MET A 200 9.42 5.40 -10.58
N LEU A 201 9.46 5.78 -11.85
CA LEU A 201 9.44 4.83 -12.97
C LEU A 201 10.59 3.84 -12.91
N LEU A 202 11.80 4.35 -12.62
CA LEU A 202 13.00 3.51 -12.48
C LEU A 202 12.84 2.49 -11.33
N SER A 203 12.31 2.89 -10.19
CA SER A 203 12.09 1.97 -9.06
C SER A 203 11.12 0.84 -9.39
N VAL A 204 10.10 1.11 -10.21
CA VAL A 204 9.17 0.08 -10.71
C VAL A 204 9.88 -0.90 -11.66
N VAL A 205 10.75 -0.39 -12.55
CA VAL A 205 11.49 -1.21 -13.52
C VAL A 205 12.61 -2.02 -12.85
N GLU A 206 13.14 -1.53 -11.76
CA GLU A 206 14.20 -2.20 -10.97
C GLU A 206 13.67 -3.26 -10.01
N GLU A 207 12.41 -3.70 -10.19
CA GLU A 207 11.86 -4.80 -9.41
C GLU A 207 12.88 -5.94 -9.26
N SER A 208 13.24 -6.23 -8.00
CA SER A 208 14.23 -7.24 -7.66
C SER A 208 13.55 -8.49 -7.08
N ALA A 209 14.31 -9.58 -7.00
CA ALA A 209 13.87 -10.77 -6.24
C ALA A 209 13.56 -10.44 -4.77
N GLU A 210 14.08 -9.32 -4.26
CA GLU A 210 13.86 -8.84 -2.91
C GLU A 210 12.49 -8.15 -2.74
N THR A 211 11.88 -7.63 -3.82
CA THR A 211 10.57 -6.93 -3.78
C THR A 211 9.49 -7.80 -3.13
N LYS A 212 9.47 -9.09 -3.46
CA LYS A 212 8.55 -10.05 -2.84
C LYS A 212 8.80 -10.22 -1.35
N ALA A 213 10.05 -10.29 -0.93
CA ALA A 213 10.44 -10.42 0.47
C ALA A 213 10.12 -9.12 1.26
N GLN A 214 10.38 -7.97 0.67
CA GLN A 214 10.05 -6.66 1.26
C GLN A 214 8.53 -6.49 1.43
N PHE A 215 7.75 -6.84 0.40
CA PHE A 215 6.28 -6.83 0.50
C PHE A 215 5.77 -7.78 1.59
N ALA A 216 6.31 -9.00 1.67
CA ALA A 216 5.95 -9.97 2.70
C ALA A 216 6.28 -9.43 4.10
N ALA A 217 7.47 -8.84 4.30
CA ALA A 217 7.87 -8.24 5.57
C ALA A 217 6.97 -7.08 5.98
N MET A 218 6.58 -6.20 5.02
CA MET A 218 5.63 -5.12 5.24
C MET A 218 4.25 -5.66 5.64
N LEU A 219 3.78 -6.69 4.96
CA LEU A 219 2.49 -7.32 5.24
C LEU A 219 2.47 -8.00 6.62
N ASP A 220 3.59 -8.62 7.04
CA ASP A 220 3.73 -9.20 8.37
C ASP A 220 3.79 -8.12 9.46
N ALA A 221 4.51 -7.02 9.22
CA ALA A 221 4.53 -5.87 10.10
C ALA A 221 3.13 -5.27 10.28
N TRP A 222 2.38 -5.11 9.18
CA TRP A 222 1.00 -4.64 9.22
C TRP A 222 0.09 -5.60 9.99
N THR A 223 0.14 -6.89 9.67
CA THR A 223 -0.72 -7.92 10.32
C THR A 223 -0.46 -8.01 11.81
N SER A 224 0.79 -7.81 12.25
CA SER A 224 1.17 -7.82 13.68
C SER A 224 1.00 -6.46 14.37
N GLY A 225 0.70 -5.39 13.63
CA GLY A 225 0.62 -4.02 14.16
C GLY A 225 1.99 -3.43 14.52
N ASP A 226 3.06 -3.89 13.89
CA ASP A 226 4.42 -3.33 14.03
C ASP A 226 4.57 -2.04 13.22
N LEU A 227 4.30 -0.91 13.87
CA LEU A 227 4.42 0.41 13.25
C LEU A 227 5.85 0.77 12.82
N LYS A 228 6.87 0.22 13.50
CA LYS A 228 8.27 0.46 13.13
C LYS A 228 8.61 -0.29 11.84
N GLY A 229 8.11 -1.52 11.70
CA GLY A 229 8.24 -2.31 10.49
C GLY A 229 7.58 -1.62 9.30
N ILE A 230 6.34 -1.12 9.47
CA ILE A 230 5.64 -0.35 8.45
C ILE A 230 6.42 0.93 8.09
N ALA A 231 6.85 1.71 9.10
CA ALA A 231 7.57 2.96 8.86
C ALA A 231 8.85 2.77 8.04
N ARG A 232 9.61 1.69 8.31
CA ARG A 232 10.84 1.41 7.55
C ARG A 232 10.60 1.30 6.04
N THR A 233 9.47 0.77 5.61
CA THR A 233 9.11 0.67 4.19
C THR A 233 8.96 2.04 3.52
N PHE A 234 8.48 3.05 4.27
CA PHE A 234 8.24 4.40 3.77
C PHE A 234 9.36 5.40 4.11
N ASP A 235 10.27 5.02 5.01
CA ASP A 235 11.42 5.85 5.41
C ASP A 235 12.69 5.51 4.60
N ASP A 236 12.64 4.47 3.79
CA ASP A 236 13.75 4.11 2.90
C ASP A 236 13.83 5.11 1.74
N GLU A 237 14.80 6.02 1.82
CA GLU A 237 15.03 7.08 0.82
C GLU A 237 15.44 6.52 -0.55
N THR A 238 15.89 5.26 -0.63
CA THR A 238 16.19 4.59 -1.90
C THR A 238 14.91 4.21 -2.65
N GLN A 239 13.80 4.04 -1.92
CA GLN A 239 12.50 3.68 -2.48
C GLN A 239 11.60 4.90 -2.72
N MET A 240 11.77 5.96 -1.93
CA MET A 240 10.89 7.12 -1.98
C MET A 240 11.69 8.43 -1.84
N SER A 241 11.77 9.20 -2.92
CA SER A 241 12.43 10.51 -2.89
C SER A 241 11.77 11.44 -1.85
N PRO A 242 12.51 12.43 -1.29
CA PRO A 242 11.93 13.41 -0.37
C PRO A 242 10.73 14.17 -0.95
N GLU A 243 10.74 14.47 -2.25
CA GLU A 243 9.64 15.12 -2.95
C GLU A 243 8.40 14.21 -2.98
N LEU A 244 8.56 12.95 -3.39
CA LEU A 244 7.51 11.95 -3.42
C LEU A 244 6.93 11.71 -2.02
N LYS A 245 7.78 11.56 -1.01
CA LYS A 245 7.37 11.41 0.40
C LYS A 245 6.58 12.63 0.89
N SER A 246 7.02 13.83 0.54
CA SER A 246 6.29 15.05 0.90
C SER A 246 4.91 15.09 0.26
N ALA A 247 4.81 14.79 -1.05
CA ALA A 247 3.56 14.82 -1.79
C ALA A 247 2.58 13.74 -1.32
N LEU A 248 3.03 12.49 -1.22
CA LEU A 248 2.16 11.35 -0.94
C LEU A 248 1.87 11.13 0.54
N MET A 249 2.71 11.62 1.45
CA MET A 249 2.59 11.35 2.88
C MET A 249 2.38 12.63 3.70
N SER A 250 3.38 13.49 3.81
CA SER A 250 3.38 14.55 4.83
C SER A 250 2.30 15.60 4.60
N LYS A 251 2.12 16.07 3.36
CA LYS A 251 1.08 17.06 3.01
C LYS A 251 -0.32 16.48 3.17
N ARG A 252 -0.54 15.24 2.74
CA ARG A 252 -1.83 14.55 2.88
C ARG A 252 -2.16 14.32 4.35
N ASN A 253 -1.22 13.82 5.14
CA ASN A 253 -1.39 13.60 6.57
C ASN A 253 -1.75 14.89 7.32
N ALA A 254 -1.16 16.02 6.93
CA ALA A 254 -1.50 17.33 7.51
C ALA A 254 -2.95 17.72 7.18
N ALA A 255 -3.34 17.64 5.90
CA ALA A 255 -4.70 17.94 5.46
C ALA A 255 -5.75 17.02 6.12
N TRP A 256 -5.42 15.74 6.27
CA TRP A 256 -6.31 14.79 6.95
C TRP A 256 -6.40 15.04 8.46
N ALA A 257 -5.31 15.45 9.10
CA ALA A 257 -5.37 15.85 10.50
C ALA A 257 -6.23 17.11 10.71
N ASP A 258 -6.24 18.05 9.76
CA ASP A 258 -7.15 19.19 9.76
C ASP A 258 -8.61 18.77 9.56
N TRP A 259 -8.86 17.86 8.63
CA TRP A 259 -10.18 17.30 8.41
C TRP A 259 -10.70 16.59 9.65
N LEU A 260 -9.88 15.75 10.28
CA LEU A 260 -10.21 15.02 11.51
C LEU A 260 -10.49 15.96 12.68
N ALA A 261 -9.73 17.05 12.81
CA ALA A 261 -9.99 18.05 13.86
C ALA A 261 -11.38 18.66 13.69
N ARG A 262 -11.76 19.06 12.46
CA ARG A 262 -13.11 19.56 12.17
C ARG A 262 -14.19 18.48 12.34
N ARG A 263 -13.87 17.20 12.04
CA ARG A 263 -14.83 16.10 12.22
C ARG A 263 -15.17 15.87 13.69
N MET A 264 -14.22 16.12 14.60
CA MET A 264 -14.47 16.04 16.06
C MET A 264 -15.46 17.05 16.60
N GLU A 265 -15.79 18.10 15.82
CA GLU A 265 -16.80 19.09 16.18
C GLU A 265 -18.24 18.61 15.91
N LYS A 266 -18.41 17.43 15.29
CA LYS A 266 -19.71 16.87 14.92
C LYS A 266 -19.96 15.56 15.65
N PRO A 267 -21.05 15.41 16.42
CA PRO A 267 -21.38 14.17 17.11
C PRO A 267 -21.45 12.96 16.18
N GLY A 268 -21.22 11.76 16.72
CA GLY A 268 -21.35 10.50 16.02
C GLY A 268 -20.07 9.67 15.98
N THR A 269 -20.16 8.49 15.41
CA THR A 269 -19.03 7.53 15.33
C THR A 269 -18.59 7.32 13.88
N VAL A 270 -17.30 7.50 13.62
CA VAL A 270 -16.71 7.40 12.27
C VAL A 270 -15.59 6.39 12.26
N PHE A 271 -15.55 5.57 11.23
CA PHE A 271 -14.44 4.67 10.94
C PHE A 271 -13.60 5.24 9.79
N VAL A 272 -12.38 5.65 10.07
CA VAL A 272 -11.45 6.22 9.07
C VAL A 272 -10.42 5.17 8.72
N ALA A 273 -10.38 4.78 7.45
CA ALA A 273 -9.48 3.76 6.93
C ALA A 273 -8.60 4.36 5.82
N VAL A 274 -7.30 4.44 6.10
CA VAL A 274 -6.28 5.02 5.21
C VAL A 274 -5.07 4.09 5.14
N GLY A 275 -4.27 4.18 4.09
CA GLY A 275 -3.09 3.35 3.94
C GLY A 275 -2.21 3.33 5.19
N ALA A 276 -1.74 2.15 5.59
CA ALA A 276 -1.04 1.93 6.86
C ALA A 276 0.19 2.82 7.05
N GLY A 277 0.85 3.21 5.95
CA GLY A 277 1.97 4.15 5.98
C GLY A 277 1.61 5.51 6.59
N HIS A 278 0.39 6.00 6.36
CA HIS A 278 -0.09 7.29 6.91
C HIS A 278 -0.23 7.30 8.44
N LEU A 279 -0.32 6.11 9.04
CA LEU A 279 -0.43 5.94 10.49
C LEU A 279 0.90 5.46 11.13
N ALA A 280 1.99 5.42 10.38
CA ALA A 280 3.31 5.02 10.85
C ALA A 280 4.33 6.16 10.72
N GLY A 281 5.44 6.07 11.43
CA GLY A 281 6.56 7.02 11.31
C GLY A 281 6.38 8.37 11.98
N ALA A 282 7.26 9.30 11.62
CA ALA A 282 7.38 10.62 12.27
C ALA A 282 6.22 11.56 11.91
N ASP A 283 5.74 11.48 10.66
CA ASP A 283 4.73 12.37 10.08
C ASP A 283 3.33 11.73 10.07
N SER A 284 3.09 10.73 10.92
CA SER A 284 1.81 10.05 10.97
C SER A 284 0.66 10.96 11.41
N VAL A 285 -0.54 10.70 10.88
CA VAL A 285 -1.77 11.45 11.16
C VAL A 285 -2.00 11.64 12.65
N GLN A 286 -1.85 10.56 13.46
CA GLN A 286 -2.04 10.66 14.90
C GLN A 286 -0.98 11.53 15.61
N LYS A 287 0.22 11.68 15.05
CA LYS A 287 1.21 12.64 15.57
C LYS A 287 0.86 14.07 15.20
N MET A 288 0.32 14.29 14.01
CA MET A 288 -0.16 15.61 13.60
C MET A 288 -1.40 16.03 14.39
N LEU A 289 -2.32 15.12 14.68
CA LEU A 289 -3.44 15.35 15.60
C LEU A 289 -2.97 15.75 16.98
N ARG A 290 -1.91 15.10 17.50
CA ARG A 290 -1.34 15.47 18.80
C ARG A 290 -0.82 16.90 18.86
N LYS A 291 -0.24 17.42 17.77
CA LYS A 291 0.18 18.83 17.65
C LYS A 291 -1.00 19.80 17.74
N LYS A 292 -2.21 19.32 17.42
CA LYS A 292 -3.49 20.06 17.53
C LYS A 292 -4.21 19.83 18.88
N GLY A 293 -3.55 19.18 19.84
CA GLY A 293 -4.15 18.87 21.13
C GLY A 293 -5.05 17.62 21.17
N LEU A 294 -5.22 16.93 20.03
CA LEU A 294 -6.06 15.74 19.89
C LEU A 294 -5.22 14.47 20.06
N LYS A 295 -5.63 13.58 20.97
CA LYS A 295 -4.87 12.35 21.28
C LYS A 295 -5.65 11.12 20.85
N ALA A 296 -5.27 10.54 19.72
CA ALA A 296 -5.69 9.20 19.35
C ALA A 296 -4.94 8.16 20.19
N LYS A 297 -5.67 7.34 20.92
CA LYS A 297 -5.11 6.24 21.74
C LYS A 297 -5.15 4.95 20.95
N ARG A 298 -4.05 4.20 20.93
CA ARG A 298 -4.03 2.86 20.32
C ARG A 298 -4.94 1.92 21.13
N VAL A 299 -5.85 1.22 20.42
CA VAL A 299 -6.82 0.27 20.99
C VAL A 299 -6.60 -1.17 20.51
N GLN A 300 -5.75 -1.32 19.48
CA GLN A 300 -5.28 -2.61 18.99
C GLN A 300 -3.83 -2.55 18.54
#